data_1669d0283f21350d678f91dc8135e1ba
#
_entry.id   1669d0283f21350d678f91dc8135e1ba
#
_cell.length_a   1.000
_cell.length_b   1.000
_cell.length_c   1.000
_cell.angle_alpha   90.00
_cell.angle_beta   90.00
_cell.angle_gamma   90.00
#
_symmetry.space_group_name_H-M   'P 1'
#
loop_
_entity.id
_entity.type
_entity.pdbx_description
1 polymer ?
#
loop_
_entity_poly.entity_id
_entity_poly.type
_entity_poly.pdbx_seq_one_letter_code
_entity_poly.pdbx_strand_id
1 'polypeptide(L)'
;SNTNLKQNYIITKINNKKISNKDDLLLELQINNGKTIEMEVNNNYTVTVSPTLVIENGESIYRYGFSLKNEYKTGFLNALIYAFTKTLSLVKQLMLIIFYLITGKLSLNNLSGPIGIYSVVAEVSKTGILNILYLIAYLCINVGFINLLPIPAFDGCRILFLIIEKIKGSKVNQKVENMVHSIGFVFLMILMVLITYNDIIRIFIK
;
A
#
# COMPACT_ATOMS: atom_id res chain seq x y z
N SER A 1 25.82 -10.39 -11.40
CA SER A 1 24.77 -10.56 -10.40
C SER A 1 25.30 -11.47 -9.29
N ASN A 2 25.46 -10.93 -8.09
CA ASN A 2 25.92 -11.67 -6.91
C ASN A 2 24.79 -12.42 -6.19
N THR A 3 23.85 -12.96 -6.94
CA THR A 3 22.73 -13.71 -6.36
C THR A 3 22.86 -15.17 -6.71
N ASN A 4 22.98 -16.05 -5.71
CA ASN A 4 22.93 -17.50 -5.85
C ASN A 4 21.49 -17.99 -6.14
N LEU A 5 20.61 -17.14 -6.65
CA LEU A 5 19.24 -17.47 -7.04
C LEU A 5 19.25 -18.21 -8.38
N LYS A 6 18.70 -19.41 -8.39
CA LYS A 6 18.49 -20.22 -9.61
C LYS A 6 17.12 -19.90 -10.21
N GLN A 7 16.97 -20.18 -11.52
CA GLN A 7 15.66 -20.10 -12.18
C GLN A 7 14.66 -21.06 -11.51
N ASN A 8 13.40 -20.63 -11.47
CA ASN A 8 12.25 -21.36 -10.90
C ASN A 8 12.27 -21.51 -9.35
N TYR A 9 13.05 -20.71 -8.63
CA TYR A 9 12.92 -20.64 -7.19
C TYR A 9 11.63 -19.89 -6.80
N ILE A 10 10.89 -20.47 -5.84
CA ILE A 10 9.68 -19.86 -5.26
C ILE A 10 10.10 -19.14 -3.98
N ILE A 11 9.94 -17.83 -3.95
CA ILE A 11 10.22 -17.00 -2.75
C ILE A 11 9.08 -17.22 -1.76
N THR A 12 9.40 -17.67 -0.56
CA THR A 12 8.42 -17.97 0.50
C THR A 12 8.47 -16.97 1.65
N LYS A 13 9.65 -16.42 1.96
CA LYS A 13 9.81 -15.39 2.99
C LYS A 13 10.88 -14.38 2.60
N ILE A 14 10.78 -13.16 3.14
CA ILE A 14 11.82 -12.13 3.15
C ILE A 14 11.98 -11.65 4.59
N ASN A 15 13.22 -11.64 5.11
CA ASN A 15 13.54 -11.23 6.49
C ASN A 15 12.54 -11.85 7.50
N ASN A 16 12.31 -13.15 7.39
CA ASN A 16 11.39 -13.94 8.22
C ASN A 16 9.87 -13.63 8.03
N LYS A 17 9.49 -12.71 7.14
CA LYS A 17 8.09 -12.41 6.81
C LYS A 17 7.60 -13.25 5.64
N LYS A 18 6.45 -13.88 5.78
CA LYS A 18 5.83 -14.71 4.75
C LYS A 18 5.42 -13.85 3.54
N ILE A 19 5.81 -14.30 2.35
CA ILE A 19 5.45 -13.73 1.06
C ILE A 19 4.41 -14.65 0.42
N SER A 20 3.22 -14.13 0.19
CA SER A 20 2.11 -14.90 -0.39
C SER A 20 1.85 -14.57 -1.85
N ASN A 21 2.29 -13.39 -2.30
CA ASN A 21 2.10 -12.90 -3.66
C ASN A 21 3.16 -11.86 -4.04
N LYS A 22 3.09 -11.42 -5.30
CA LYS A 22 4.02 -10.43 -5.84
C LYS A 22 3.96 -9.08 -5.09
N ASP A 23 2.79 -8.68 -4.61
CA ASP A 23 2.61 -7.39 -3.96
C ASP A 23 3.26 -7.38 -2.58
N ASP A 24 3.14 -8.47 -1.82
CA ASP A 24 3.86 -8.65 -0.55
C ASP A 24 5.37 -8.54 -0.76
N LEU A 25 5.87 -9.15 -1.85
CA LEU A 25 7.28 -9.09 -2.22
C LEU A 25 7.71 -7.64 -2.52
N LEU A 26 7.00 -6.95 -3.40
CA LEU A 26 7.32 -5.58 -3.78
C LEU A 26 7.30 -4.63 -2.58
N LEU A 27 6.33 -4.78 -1.69
CA LEU A 27 6.25 -3.99 -0.47
C LEU A 27 7.47 -4.22 0.44
N GLU A 28 7.86 -5.48 0.68
CA GLU A 28 9.04 -5.77 1.52
C GLU A 28 10.35 -5.30 0.87
N LEU A 29 10.47 -5.35 -0.46
CA LEU A 29 11.60 -4.77 -1.17
C LEU A 29 11.64 -3.24 -1.03
N GLN A 30 10.51 -2.58 -1.11
CA GLN A 30 10.40 -1.13 -0.96
C GLN A 30 10.74 -0.67 0.47
N ILE A 31 10.30 -1.40 1.49
CA ILE A 31 10.59 -1.12 2.90
C ILE A 31 12.07 -1.32 3.21
N ASN A 32 12.68 -2.34 2.61
CA ASN A 32 14.10 -2.66 2.78
C ASN A 32 14.98 -2.02 1.70
N ASN A 33 14.51 -0.94 1.06
CA ASN A 33 15.20 -0.26 -0.02
C ASN A 33 16.65 0.09 0.39
N GLY A 34 17.61 -0.37 -0.39
CA GLY A 34 19.05 -0.17 -0.13
C GLY A 34 19.66 -1.09 0.93
N LYS A 35 18.89 -1.99 1.55
CA LYS A 35 19.40 -2.94 2.56
C LYS A 35 19.53 -4.33 1.98
N THR A 36 20.51 -5.08 2.49
CA THR A 36 20.63 -6.52 2.23
C THR A 36 19.43 -7.25 2.84
N ILE A 37 18.82 -8.17 2.10
CA ILE A 37 17.67 -8.96 2.50
C ILE A 37 18.00 -10.44 2.51
N GLU A 38 17.40 -11.17 3.45
CA GLU A 38 17.42 -12.62 3.49
C GLU A 38 16.14 -13.16 2.85
N MET A 39 16.30 -13.96 1.81
CA MET A 39 15.18 -14.60 1.11
C MET A 39 15.16 -16.10 1.40
N GLU A 40 14.06 -16.61 1.93
CA GLU A 40 13.81 -18.03 1.99
C GLU A 40 13.14 -18.48 0.68
N VAL A 41 13.75 -19.43 0.00
CA VAL A 41 13.26 -19.98 -1.27
C VAL A 41 12.97 -21.47 -1.15
N ASN A 42 11.89 -21.93 -1.77
CA ASN A 42 11.44 -23.33 -1.72
C ASN A 42 11.31 -23.91 -0.30
N ASN A 43 10.98 -23.07 0.70
CA ASN A 43 10.84 -23.36 2.14
C ASN A 43 12.08 -23.96 2.85
N ASN A 44 13.23 -24.06 2.19
CA ASN A 44 14.39 -24.79 2.75
C ASN A 44 15.73 -24.08 2.57
N TYR A 45 15.83 -23.10 1.69
CA TYR A 45 17.09 -22.44 1.39
C TYR A 45 17.01 -20.95 1.67
N THR A 46 17.96 -20.42 2.43
CA THR A 46 18.10 -18.99 2.65
C THR A 46 19.18 -18.44 1.74
N VAL A 47 18.83 -17.40 0.99
CA VAL A 47 19.75 -16.68 0.10
C VAL A 47 19.79 -15.23 0.54
N THR A 48 20.98 -14.72 0.76
CA THR A 48 21.21 -13.31 1.05
C THR A 48 21.35 -12.55 -0.26
N VAL A 49 20.56 -11.50 -0.44
CA VAL A 49 20.54 -10.67 -1.64
C VAL A 49 20.84 -9.23 -1.27
N SER A 50 21.93 -8.70 -1.82
CA SER A 50 22.33 -7.31 -1.65
C SER A 50 21.88 -6.48 -2.86
N PRO A 51 21.27 -5.31 -2.65
CA PRO A 51 20.89 -4.44 -3.74
C PRO A 51 22.10 -3.78 -4.39
N THR A 52 22.01 -3.53 -5.68
CA THR A 52 22.97 -2.69 -6.43
C THR A 52 22.32 -1.34 -6.71
N LEU A 53 23.07 -0.26 -6.48
CA LEU A 53 22.64 1.09 -6.85
C LEU A 53 22.78 1.25 -8.36
N VAL A 54 21.71 1.59 -9.03
CA VAL A 54 21.66 1.88 -10.46
C VAL A 54 21.13 3.29 -10.66
N ILE A 55 21.77 4.08 -11.50
CA ILE A 55 21.29 5.43 -11.84
C ILE A 55 20.47 5.30 -13.13
N GLU A 56 19.20 5.58 -13.05
CA GLU A 56 18.25 5.59 -14.18
C GLU A 56 17.56 6.95 -14.24
N ASN A 57 17.61 7.60 -15.40
CA ASN A 57 17.01 8.93 -15.64
C ASN A 57 17.40 10.00 -14.60
N GLY A 58 18.62 9.92 -14.04
CA GLY A 58 19.11 10.83 -13.02
C GLY A 58 18.66 10.51 -11.59
N GLU A 59 17.88 9.44 -11.39
CA GLU A 59 17.46 8.95 -10.06
C GLU A 59 18.27 7.72 -9.66
N SER A 60 18.66 7.66 -8.38
CA SER A 60 19.36 6.51 -7.80
C SER A 60 18.34 5.47 -7.36
N ILE A 61 18.32 4.31 -8.03
CA ILE A 61 17.37 3.22 -7.76
C ILE A 61 18.15 1.99 -7.28
N TYR A 62 17.66 1.33 -6.23
CA TYR A 62 18.22 0.07 -5.75
C TYR A 62 17.56 -1.11 -6.47
N ARG A 63 18.37 -1.94 -7.14
CA ARG A 63 17.92 -3.16 -7.83
C ARG A 63 18.49 -4.41 -7.14
N TYR A 64 17.64 -5.38 -6.87
CA TYR A 64 18.02 -6.65 -6.24
C TYR A 64 18.44 -7.75 -7.24
N GLY A 65 18.46 -7.44 -8.55
CA GLY A 65 19.05 -8.28 -9.58
C GLY A 65 18.33 -9.58 -9.93
N PHE A 66 17.03 -9.71 -9.63
CA PHE A 66 16.20 -10.83 -10.03
C PHE A 66 14.92 -10.35 -10.74
N SER A 67 14.36 -11.20 -11.60
CA SER A 67 13.08 -10.95 -12.27
C SER A 67 12.03 -11.97 -11.85
N LEU A 68 10.78 -11.50 -11.75
CA LEU A 68 9.66 -12.35 -11.37
C LEU A 68 8.96 -12.88 -12.63
N LYS A 69 8.75 -14.18 -12.69
CA LYS A 69 7.91 -14.80 -13.71
C LYS A 69 6.45 -14.68 -13.27
N ASN A 70 5.61 -14.16 -14.13
CA ASN A 70 4.17 -14.14 -13.89
C ASN A 70 3.56 -15.42 -14.50
N GLU A 71 2.96 -16.26 -13.68
CA GLU A 71 2.15 -17.38 -14.12
C GLU A 71 0.67 -17.07 -13.89
N TYR A 72 -0.12 -17.10 -14.98
CA TYR A 72 -1.55 -16.82 -14.93
C TYR A 72 -2.32 -18.13 -15.06
N LYS A 73 -3.18 -18.40 -14.07
CA LYS A 73 -4.17 -19.47 -14.18
C LYS A 73 -5.41 -18.90 -14.88
N THR A 74 -5.81 -19.48 -16.00
CA THR A 74 -7.00 -19.08 -16.75
C THR A 74 -8.27 -19.72 -16.16
N GLY A 75 -9.43 -19.12 -16.44
CA GLY A 75 -10.75 -19.63 -16.05
C GLY A 75 -11.46 -18.72 -15.03
N PHE A 76 -12.79 -18.69 -15.12
CA PHE A 76 -13.65 -17.80 -14.32
C PHE A 76 -13.48 -17.99 -12.80
N LEU A 77 -13.43 -19.24 -12.34
CA LEU A 77 -13.24 -19.53 -10.91
C LEU A 77 -11.88 -19.06 -10.40
N ASN A 78 -10.82 -19.27 -11.19
CA ASN A 78 -9.49 -18.78 -10.86
C ASN A 78 -9.44 -17.25 -10.81
N ALA A 79 -10.16 -16.58 -11.70
CA ALA A 79 -10.28 -15.11 -11.70
C ALA A 79 -10.99 -14.59 -10.44
N LEU A 80 -12.06 -15.23 -9.97
CA LEU A 80 -12.74 -14.87 -8.72
C LEU A 80 -11.83 -15.07 -7.51
N ILE A 81 -11.17 -16.21 -7.42
CA ILE A 81 -10.23 -16.51 -6.33
C ILE A 81 -9.09 -15.48 -6.33
N TYR A 82 -8.56 -15.16 -7.52
CA TYR A 82 -7.52 -14.13 -7.67
C TYR A 82 -8.02 -12.75 -7.22
N ALA A 83 -9.20 -12.32 -7.66
CA ALA A 83 -9.78 -11.03 -7.27
C ALA A 83 -9.94 -10.91 -5.75
N PHE A 84 -10.45 -11.94 -5.10
CA PHE A 84 -10.61 -11.96 -3.65
C PHE A 84 -9.26 -11.95 -2.91
N THR A 85 -8.33 -12.81 -3.31
CA THR A 85 -6.99 -12.88 -2.69
C THR A 85 -6.20 -11.60 -2.91
N LYS A 86 -6.32 -11.00 -4.10
CA LYS A 86 -5.69 -9.71 -4.43
C LYS A 86 -6.25 -8.58 -3.57
N THR A 87 -7.57 -8.52 -3.39
CA THR A 87 -8.22 -7.52 -2.52
C THR A 87 -7.73 -7.65 -1.08
N LEU A 88 -7.69 -8.87 -0.53
CA LEU A 88 -7.15 -9.09 0.84
C LEU A 88 -5.68 -8.70 0.95
N SER A 89 -4.89 -8.97 -0.07
CA SER A 89 -3.49 -8.57 -0.11
C SER A 89 -3.33 -7.05 -0.11
N LEU A 90 -4.14 -6.33 -0.90
CA LEU A 90 -4.14 -4.86 -0.93
C LEU A 90 -4.55 -4.28 0.43
N VAL A 91 -5.59 -4.81 1.07
CA VAL A 91 -6.00 -4.38 2.41
C VAL A 91 -4.87 -4.60 3.43
N LYS A 92 -4.20 -5.76 3.38
CA LYS A 92 -3.03 -6.04 4.23
C LYS A 92 -1.90 -5.04 4.00
N GLN A 93 -1.61 -4.70 2.74
CA GLN A 93 -0.60 -3.70 2.40
C GLN A 93 -0.96 -2.32 2.94
N LEU A 94 -2.22 -1.90 2.82
CA LEU A 94 -2.70 -0.62 3.34
C LEU A 94 -2.55 -0.55 4.87
N MET A 95 -2.88 -1.63 5.59
CA MET A 95 -2.63 -1.73 7.03
C MET A 95 -1.15 -1.55 7.37
N LEU A 96 -0.26 -2.22 6.63
CA LEU A 96 1.19 -2.10 6.84
C LEU A 96 1.70 -0.69 6.51
N ILE A 97 1.23 -0.06 5.44
CA ILE A 97 1.59 1.32 5.08
C ILE A 97 1.19 2.27 6.22
N ILE A 98 -0.04 2.17 6.74
CA ILE A 98 -0.49 2.98 7.88
C ILE A 98 0.38 2.73 9.11
N PHE A 99 0.68 1.47 9.42
CA PHE A 99 1.57 1.14 10.53
C PHE A 99 2.95 1.77 10.37
N TYR A 100 3.52 1.75 9.15
CA TYR A 100 4.82 2.37 8.87
C TYR A 100 4.79 3.90 8.88
N LEU A 101 3.67 4.51 8.49
CA LEU A 101 3.46 5.96 8.63
C LEU A 101 3.42 6.37 10.11
N ILE A 102 2.66 5.64 10.94
CA ILE A 102 2.55 5.93 12.38
C ILE A 102 3.88 5.69 13.09
N THR A 103 4.65 4.67 12.70
CA THR A 103 5.97 4.37 13.30
C THR A 103 7.12 5.20 12.72
N GLY A 104 6.84 6.13 11.79
CA GLY A 104 7.84 6.99 11.16
C GLY A 104 8.81 6.28 10.20
N LYS A 105 8.53 5.02 9.84
CA LYS A 105 9.33 4.26 8.86
C LYS A 105 9.06 4.69 7.41
N LEU A 106 7.91 5.28 7.14
CA LEU A 106 7.56 5.91 5.89
C LEU A 106 7.36 7.42 6.10
N SER A 107 7.90 8.22 5.18
CA SER A 107 7.68 9.66 5.17
C SER A 107 6.33 10.01 4.56
N LEU A 108 5.68 11.07 5.06
CA LEU A 108 4.48 11.66 4.46
C LEU A 108 4.72 12.12 3.01
N ASN A 109 5.96 12.43 2.65
CA ASN A 109 6.34 12.81 1.29
C ASN A 109 6.11 11.68 0.25
N ASN A 110 5.96 10.44 0.71
CA ASN A 110 5.64 9.29 -0.15
C ASN A 110 4.13 9.15 -0.42
N LEU A 111 3.29 9.96 0.24
CA LEU A 111 1.86 9.99 -0.03
C LEU A 111 1.58 10.84 -1.27
N SER A 112 0.69 10.38 -2.10
CA SER A 112 0.16 11.13 -3.24
C SER A 112 -1.16 11.77 -2.84
N GLY A 113 -1.25 13.07 -3.02
CA GLY A 113 -2.49 13.81 -2.87
C GLY A 113 -3.30 13.85 -4.19
N PRO A 114 -4.31 14.75 -4.26
CA PRO A 114 -5.19 14.84 -5.43
C PRO A 114 -4.44 15.09 -6.75
N ILE A 115 -3.37 15.90 -6.73
CA ILE A 115 -2.58 16.21 -7.93
C ILE A 115 -1.71 15.02 -8.31
N GLY A 116 -1.12 14.32 -7.34
CA GLY A 116 -0.37 13.10 -7.58
C GLY A 116 -1.26 11.97 -8.15
N ILE A 117 -2.47 11.82 -7.64
CA ILE A 117 -3.46 10.85 -8.18
C ILE A 117 -3.83 11.24 -9.62
N TYR A 118 -4.06 12.52 -9.91
CA TYR A 118 -4.35 12.97 -11.28
C TYR A 118 -3.22 12.61 -12.25
N SER A 119 -1.97 12.80 -11.88
CA SER A 119 -0.81 12.44 -12.72
C SER A 119 -0.76 10.93 -13.00
N VAL A 120 -1.01 10.10 -11.97
CA VAL A 120 -1.08 8.63 -12.12
C VAL A 120 -2.23 8.22 -13.05
N VAL A 121 -3.41 8.83 -12.90
CA VAL A 121 -4.57 8.57 -13.80
C VAL A 121 -4.23 8.95 -15.24
N ALA A 122 -3.61 10.12 -15.44
CA ALA A 122 -3.22 10.59 -16.78
C ALA A 122 -2.17 9.69 -17.44
N GLU A 123 -1.25 9.11 -16.67
CA GLU A 123 -0.27 8.16 -17.16
C GLU A 123 -0.89 6.80 -17.49
N VAL A 124 -1.69 6.24 -16.56
CA VAL A 124 -2.35 4.94 -16.73
C VAL A 124 -3.37 4.98 -17.88
N SER A 125 -4.01 6.13 -18.14
CA SER A 125 -4.97 6.27 -19.24
C SER A 125 -4.35 6.02 -20.62
N LYS A 126 -3.03 6.20 -20.75
CA LYS A 126 -2.29 5.93 -22.01
C LYS A 126 -1.94 4.45 -22.19
N THR A 127 -2.05 3.64 -21.14
CA THR A 127 -1.59 2.24 -21.13
C THR A 127 -2.68 1.23 -21.47
N GLY A 128 -3.93 1.68 -21.66
CA GLY A 128 -5.06 0.86 -22.11
C GLY A 128 -6.14 0.66 -21.04
N ILE A 129 -7.34 0.26 -21.51
CA ILE A 129 -8.57 0.19 -20.70
C ILE A 129 -8.45 -0.77 -19.49
N LEU A 130 -7.74 -1.88 -19.63
CA LEU A 130 -7.59 -2.86 -18.54
C LEU A 130 -6.81 -2.25 -17.35
N ASN A 131 -5.80 -1.44 -17.63
CA ASN A 131 -5.03 -0.77 -16.58
C ASN A 131 -5.85 0.32 -15.90
N ILE A 132 -6.73 1.00 -16.64
CA ILE A 132 -7.69 1.96 -16.07
C ILE A 132 -8.65 1.24 -15.13
N LEU A 133 -9.24 0.12 -15.55
CA LEU A 133 -10.15 -0.66 -14.70
C LEU A 133 -9.44 -1.18 -13.42
N TYR A 134 -8.20 -1.62 -13.55
CA TYR A 134 -7.38 -2.01 -12.39
C TYR A 134 -7.15 -0.84 -11.44
N LEU A 135 -6.82 0.34 -11.97
CA LEU A 135 -6.62 1.55 -11.17
C LEU A 135 -7.91 1.96 -10.44
N ILE A 136 -9.06 1.92 -11.13
CA ILE A 136 -10.36 2.21 -10.50
C ILE A 136 -10.62 1.23 -9.36
N ALA A 137 -10.44 -0.07 -9.57
CA ALA A 137 -10.62 -1.08 -8.53
C ALA A 137 -9.68 -0.84 -7.34
N TYR A 138 -8.41 -0.50 -7.60
CA TYR A 138 -7.43 -0.16 -6.58
C TYR A 138 -7.86 1.07 -5.75
N LEU A 139 -8.30 2.14 -6.40
CA LEU A 139 -8.79 3.36 -5.73
C LEU A 139 -10.05 3.08 -4.91
N CYS A 140 -10.99 2.27 -5.42
CA CYS A 140 -12.18 1.86 -4.67
C CYS A 140 -11.83 1.10 -3.39
N ILE A 141 -10.87 0.17 -3.46
CA ILE A 141 -10.39 -0.57 -2.28
C ILE A 141 -9.74 0.38 -1.28
N ASN A 142 -8.91 1.32 -1.73
CA ASN A 142 -8.27 2.31 -0.88
C ASN A 142 -9.30 3.18 -0.14
N VAL A 143 -10.27 3.74 -0.87
CA VAL A 143 -11.33 4.59 -0.29
C VAL A 143 -12.18 3.79 0.70
N GLY A 144 -12.60 2.57 0.33
CA GLY A 144 -13.36 1.69 1.21
C GLY A 144 -12.60 1.33 2.47
N PHE A 145 -11.31 1.01 2.34
CA PHE A 145 -10.44 0.69 3.47
C PHE A 145 -10.27 1.88 4.43
N ILE A 146 -9.97 3.08 3.90
CA ILE A 146 -9.80 4.29 4.70
C ILE A 146 -11.10 4.62 5.45
N ASN A 147 -12.26 4.46 4.80
CA ASN A 147 -13.56 4.69 5.43
C ASN A 147 -13.87 3.72 6.56
N LEU A 148 -13.31 2.50 6.55
CA LEU A 148 -13.46 1.52 7.64
C LEU A 148 -12.54 1.78 8.83
N LEU A 149 -11.53 2.64 8.70
CA LEU A 149 -10.63 2.95 9.81
C LEU A 149 -11.37 3.70 10.93
N PRO A 150 -11.03 3.45 12.20
CA PRO A 150 -11.63 4.15 13.34
C PRO A 150 -11.05 5.57 13.50
N ILE A 151 -11.04 6.32 12.41
CA ILE A 151 -10.55 7.70 12.36
C ILE A 151 -11.75 8.66 12.30
N PRO A 152 -11.77 9.75 13.10
CA PRO A 152 -12.82 10.75 13.02
C PRO A 152 -13.04 11.25 11.59
N ALA A 153 -14.28 11.57 11.24
CA ALA A 153 -14.79 11.93 9.92
C ALA A 153 -15.06 10.76 8.95
N PHE A 154 -14.58 9.54 9.22
CA PHE A 154 -14.91 8.34 8.44
C PHE A 154 -15.98 7.46 9.10
N ASP A 155 -16.61 6.59 8.33
CA ASP A 155 -17.69 5.69 8.80
C ASP A 155 -17.20 4.70 9.88
N GLY A 156 -15.93 4.28 9.83
CA GLY A 156 -15.33 3.41 10.82
C GLY A 156 -15.34 3.99 12.24
N CYS A 157 -15.26 5.32 12.39
CA CYS A 157 -15.42 5.98 13.68
C CYS A 157 -16.87 5.84 14.22
N ARG A 158 -17.86 5.90 13.34
CA ARG A 158 -19.27 5.67 13.69
C ARG A 158 -19.50 4.24 14.18
N ILE A 159 -18.91 3.26 13.50
CA ILE A 159 -18.92 1.85 13.93
C ILE A 159 -18.27 1.72 15.30
N LEU A 160 -17.15 2.42 15.55
CA LEU A 160 -16.50 2.44 16.86
C LEU A 160 -17.43 3.00 17.94
N PHE A 161 -18.14 4.11 17.70
CA PHE A 161 -19.12 4.64 18.65
C PHE A 161 -20.24 3.64 18.95
N LEU A 162 -20.79 2.94 17.93
CA LEU A 162 -21.80 1.89 18.12
C LEU A 162 -21.29 0.73 18.98
N ILE A 163 -20.03 0.33 18.81
CA ILE A 163 -19.41 -0.70 19.65
C ILE A 163 -19.29 -0.21 21.09
N ILE A 164 -18.87 1.03 21.31
CA ILE A 164 -18.76 1.66 22.62
C ILE A 164 -20.14 1.72 23.30
N GLU A 165 -21.20 2.14 22.59
CA GLU A 165 -22.57 2.17 23.08
C GLU A 165 -23.04 0.77 23.55
N LYS A 166 -22.75 -0.25 22.73
CA LYS A 166 -23.10 -1.64 23.05
C LYS A 166 -22.39 -2.15 24.30
N ILE A 167 -21.12 -1.80 24.50
CA ILE A 167 -20.34 -2.21 25.67
C ILE A 167 -20.78 -1.43 26.91
N LYS A 168 -21.02 -0.12 26.77
CA LYS A 168 -21.42 0.76 27.87
C LYS A 168 -22.87 0.58 28.29
N GLY A 169 -23.75 0.04 27.43
CA GLY A 169 -25.18 -0.09 27.67
C GLY A 169 -25.97 1.22 27.61
N SER A 170 -25.35 2.32 27.16
CA SER A 170 -25.99 3.62 27.03
C SER A 170 -25.47 4.38 25.81
N LYS A 171 -26.34 5.18 25.18
CA LYS A 171 -25.99 5.99 24.02
C LYS A 171 -24.89 7.00 24.33
N VAL A 172 -23.97 7.18 23.38
CA VAL A 172 -23.00 8.28 23.40
C VAL A 172 -23.74 9.61 23.15
N ASN A 173 -23.32 10.66 23.80
CA ASN A 173 -23.91 11.97 23.57
C ASN A 173 -23.63 12.43 22.13
N GLN A 174 -24.70 12.68 21.37
CA GLN A 174 -24.63 13.07 19.97
C GLN A 174 -23.80 14.36 19.73
N LYS A 175 -23.77 15.27 20.72
CA LYS A 175 -22.91 16.47 20.64
C LYS A 175 -21.41 16.09 20.64
N VAL A 176 -21.03 15.08 21.44
CA VAL A 176 -19.65 14.59 21.51
C VAL A 176 -19.26 13.89 20.19
N GLU A 177 -20.15 13.01 19.68
CA GLU A 177 -19.94 12.35 18.40
C GLU A 177 -19.75 13.37 17.27
N ASN A 178 -20.65 14.34 17.14
CA ASN A 178 -20.58 15.39 16.14
C ASN A 178 -19.31 16.24 16.28
N MET A 179 -18.89 16.58 17.49
CA MET A 179 -17.69 17.35 17.76
C MET A 179 -16.44 16.57 17.32
N VAL A 180 -16.36 15.28 17.66
CA VAL A 180 -15.23 14.41 17.25
C VAL A 180 -15.14 14.32 15.73
N HIS A 181 -16.29 14.12 15.04
CA HIS A 181 -16.31 14.09 13.58
C HIS A 181 -15.90 15.43 12.95
N SER A 182 -16.37 16.56 13.52
CA SER A 182 -16.02 17.90 13.02
C SER A 182 -14.52 18.19 13.17
N ILE A 183 -13.92 17.86 14.31
CA ILE A 183 -12.49 18.02 14.56
C ILE A 183 -11.69 17.15 13.58
N GLY A 184 -12.11 15.89 13.39
CA GLY A 184 -11.47 14.98 12.45
C GLY A 184 -11.55 15.48 11.01
N PHE A 185 -12.70 16.03 10.61
CA PHE A 185 -12.87 16.61 9.28
C PHE A 185 -11.91 17.80 9.05
N VAL A 186 -11.82 18.73 10.01
CA VAL A 186 -10.89 19.88 9.93
C VAL A 186 -9.44 19.38 9.83
N PHE A 187 -9.07 18.41 10.66
CA PHE A 187 -7.74 17.79 10.60
C PHE A 187 -7.44 17.20 9.23
N LEU A 188 -8.39 16.42 8.64
CA LEU A 188 -8.22 15.86 7.32
C LEU A 188 -8.12 16.91 6.22
N MET A 189 -8.87 18.01 6.32
CA MET A 189 -8.76 19.13 5.39
C MET A 189 -7.38 19.78 5.44
N ILE A 190 -6.83 20.01 6.65
CA ILE A 190 -5.46 20.54 6.82
C ILE A 190 -4.44 19.56 6.21
N LEU A 191 -4.57 18.26 6.51
CA LEU A 191 -3.69 17.22 5.96
C LEU A 191 -3.74 17.19 4.43
N MET A 192 -4.95 17.27 3.84
CA MET A 192 -5.13 17.31 2.39
C MET A 192 -4.44 18.52 1.76
N VAL A 193 -4.54 19.69 2.37
CA VAL A 193 -3.85 20.91 1.90
C VAL A 193 -2.33 20.72 1.95
N LEU A 194 -1.80 20.17 3.04
CA LEU A 194 -0.35 19.92 3.19
C LEU A 194 0.15 18.92 2.15
N ILE A 195 -0.57 17.82 1.91
CA ILE A 195 -0.18 16.82 0.92
C ILE A 195 -0.26 17.42 -0.49
N THR A 196 -1.32 18.19 -0.79
CA THR A 196 -1.46 18.85 -2.10
C THR A 196 -0.33 19.88 -2.33
N TYR A 197 0.05 20.63 -1.31
CA TYR A 197 1.20 21.53 -1.38
C TYR A 197 2.50 20.77 -1.69
N ASN A 198 2.73 19.65 -1.02
CA ASN A 198 3.89 18.80 -1.28
C ASN A 198 3.87 18.20 -2.71
N ASP A 199 2.70 17.79 -3.23
CA ASP A 199 2.55 17.33 -4.61
C ASP A 199 2.96 18.43 -5.62
N ILE A 200 2.52 19.67 -5.39
CA ILE A 200 2.86 20.81 -6.24
C ILE A 200 4.37 21.02 -6.25
N ILE A 201 5.00 21.07 -5.08
CA ILE A 201 6.45 21.22 -4.97
C ILE A 201 7.17 20.13 -5.75
N ARG A 202 6.76 18.87 -5.59
CA ARG A 202 7.38 17.72 -6.26
C ARG A 202 7.25 17.77 -7.77
N ILE A 203 6.18 18.36 -8.31
CA ILE A 203 5.95 18.45 -9.77
C ILE A 203 6.68 19.65 -10.37
N PHE A 204 6.74 20.79 -9.66
CA PHE A 204 7.29 22.04 -10.22
C PHE A 204 8.76 22.29 -9.87
N ILE A 205 9.33 21.60 -8.87
CA ILE A 205 10.73 21.81 -8.42
C ILE A 205 11.64 20.65 -8.88
N LYS A 206 11.11 19.72 -9.69
CA LYS A 206 11.91 18.66 -10.34
C LYS A 206 12.67 19.18 -11.56
#